data_7b7469db0192ed6d2438b047e079099a
#
_entry.id   7b7469db0192ed6d2438b047e079099a
#
_cell.length_a   1.000
_cell.length_b   1.000
_cell.length_c   1.000
_cell.angle_alpha   90.00
_cell.angle_beta   90.00
_cell.angle_gamma   90.00
#
_symmetry.space_group_name_H-M   'P 1'
#
loop_
_entity.id
_entity.type
_entity.pdbx_description
1 polymer ?
#
loop_
_entity_poly.entity_id
_entity_poly.type
_entity_poly.pdbx_seq_one_letter_code
_entity_poly.pdbx_strand_id
1 'polypeptide(L)'
;MSFVALKLIPASSRSRSHAVPPIRTYWSLNSLKCFLKVSIPLVTLRLLSIRISAGCCHVEQSGIIFIDEIDKIAVHGESHGQDVSREGVQRDILPIVEGSNVNTKFGVVDTTHILFIAAGAFSVAAPSDLIPELQGRFPLRVELDSLHKEDFKRILSEPKNSLIMQYTSLLETEGVKLDITEDALDRMSTIAEEVNASAENIGARRLHTIMEKVLADINFEADEHRGETIKIDAAYVDEKLEGISQNQDLSRYIL
;
A
#
# COMPACT_ATOMS: atom_id res chain seq x y z
N MET A 1 -12.61 -4.57 -9.10
CA MET A 1 -11.45 -4.80 -9.99
C MET A 1 -10.47 -3.67 -9.77
N SER A 2 -9.25 -3.96 -9.40
CA SER A 2 -8.23 -2.91 -9.22
C SER A 2 -7.32 -2.87 -10.45
N PHE A 3 -7.16 -1.70 -11.04
CA PHE A 3 -6.28 -1.50 -12.20
C PHE A 3 -4.98 -0.84 -11.76
N VAL A 4 -3.88 -1.26 -12.36
CA VAL A 4 -2.58 -0.60 -12.25
C VAL A 4 -2.17 -0.13 -13.65
N ALA A 5 -1.86 1.14 -13.78
CA ALA A 5 -1.37 1.71 -15.01
C ALA A 5 0.08 2.17 -14.86
N LEU A 6 0.91 1.93 -15.88
CA LEU A 6 2.34 2.19 -15.87
C LEU A 6 2.71 3.19 -16.96
N LYS A 7 3.51 4.18 -16.62
CA LYS A 7 4.16 5.06 -17.60
C LYS A 7 5.42 4.38 -18.13
N LEU A 8 5.54 4.26 -19.45
CA LEU A 8 6.77 3.80 -20.09
C LEU A 8 7.83 4.91 -20.07
N ILE A 9 9.04 4.57 -19.64
CA ILE A 9 10.21 5.44 -19.77
C ILE A 9 10.76 5.27 -21.19
N PRO A 10 11.01 6.36 -21.96
CA PRO A 10 11.55 6.24 -23.31
C PRO A 10 12.89 5.50 -23.32
N ALA A 11 13.08 4.59 -24.30
CA ALA A 11 14.27 3.74 -24.40
C ALA A 11 15.57 4.48 -24.72
N SER A 12 15.53 5.77 -25.06
CA SER A 12 16.69 6.57 -25.48
C SER A 12 17.64 7.00 -24.35
N SER A 13 17.27 6.77 -23.09
CA SER A 13 18.07 7.21 -21.93
C SER A 13 18.97 6.12 -21.30
N ARG A 14 19.11 4.94 -21.93
CA ARG A 14 20.07 3.93 -21.46
C ARG A 14 21.50 4.28 -21.90
N SER A 15 22.14 5.23 -21.26
CA SER A 15 23.59 5.33 -21.26
C SER A 15 24.17 4.20 -20.41
N ARG A 16 25.11 3.46 -20.98
CA ARG A 16 25.87 2.40 -20.31
C ARG A 16 26.66 3.00 -19.16
N SER A 17 26.30 2.71 -17.94
CA SER A 17 27.19 2.87 -16.79
C SER A 17 26.93 1.78 -15.76
N HIS A 18 27.99 1.05 -15.46
CA HIS A 18 28.28 0.12 -14.36
C HIS A 18 27.11 -0.38 -13.50
N ALA A 19 26.96 -1.70 -13.50
CA ALA A 19 26.04 -2.46 -12.67
C ALA A 19 26.24 -2.17 -11.17
N VAL A 20 25.32 -1.40 -10.61
CA VAL A 20 25.11 -1.30 -9.17
C VAL A 20 23.84 -2.11 -8.87
N PRO A 21 23.84 -3.01 -7.86
CA PRO A 21 22.67 -3.81 -7.54
C PRO A 21 21.50 -2.91 -7.12
N PRO A 22 20.25 -3.26 -7.46
CA PRO A 22 19.09 -2.44 -7.17
C PRO A 22 18.81 -2.39 -5.67
N ILE A 23 19.11 -1.26 -5.05
CA ILE A 23 18.60 -0.95 -3.71
C ILE A 23 17.11 -0.61 -3.87
N ARG A 24 16.25 -1.52 -3.43
CA ARG A 24 14.80 -1.28 -3.34
C ARG A 24 14.54 -0.26 -2.23
N THR A 25 14.44 1.00 -2.58
CA THR A 25 13.94 2.04 -1.67
C THR A 25 12.51 2.40 -2.07
N TYR A 26 11.55 1.90 -1.31
CA TYR A 26 10.15 2.36 -1.38
C TYR A 26 10.05 3.66 -0.60
N TRP A 27 9.78 4.77 -1.27
CA TRP A 27 9.51 6.06 -0.64
C TRP A 27 8.06 6.45 -0.89
N SER A 28 7.22 6.42 0.14
CA SER A 28 5.94 7.11 0.11
C SER A 28 6.15 8.58 0.43
N LEU A 29 5.33 9.47 -0.13
CA LEU A 29 5.37 10.92 0.15
C LEU A 29 5.32 11.26 1.65
N ASN A 30 4.80 10.37 2.49
CA ASN A 30 4.76 10.53 3.95
C ASN A 30 6.08 10.17 4.66
N SER A 31 6.94 9.36 4.08
CA SER A 31 8.24 8.98 4.67
C SER A 31 9.26 10.13 4.64
N LEU A 32 9.04 11.13 3.81
CA LEU A 32 9.90 12.33 3.74
C LEU A 32 9.77 13.26 4.96
N LYS A 33 8.76 13.08 5.82
CA LYS A 33 8.55 13.96 7.00
C LYS A 33 9.42 13.62 8.21
N CYS A 34 10.10 12.49 8.26
CA CYS A 34 10.71 11.96 9.49
C CYS A 34 12.22 12.27 9.69
N PHE A 35 12.91 12.94 8.76
CA PHE A 35 14.39 13.02 8.79
C PHE A 35 15.02 14.36 9.17
N LEU A 36 14.29 15.36 9.66
CA LEU A 36 14.87 16.68 9.97
C LEU A 36 14.52 17.21 11.36
N LYS A 37 15.16 16.64 12.39
CA LYS A 37 15.41 17.32 13.67
C LYS A 37 16.78 16.91 14.22
N VAL A 38 17.84 17.51 13.67
CA VAL A 38 19.15 17.54 14.35
C VAL A 38 19.83 18.86 14.00
N SER A 39 20.15 19.65 15.02
CA SER A 39 21.04 20.82 14.92
C SER A 39 22.47 20.36 14.58
N ILE A 40 22.98 20.77 13.43
CA ILE A 40 24.30 20.38 12.94
C ILE A 40 25.14 21.65 12.62
N PRO A 41 26.41 21.72 13.04
CA PRO A 41 27.26 22.89 12.81
C PRO A 41 27.64 23.11 11.33
N LEU A 42 28.04 24.34 10.99
CA LEU A 42 28.15 24.91 9.63
C LEU A 42 29.01 24.11 8.62
N VAL A 43 29.97 23.29 9.08
CA VAL A 43 30.84 22.48 8.21
C VAL A 43 30.10 21.26 7.64
N THR A 44 29.11 20.74 8.34
CA THR A 44 28.27 19.63 7.89
C THR A 44 27.21 20.05 6.88
N LEU A 45 26.90 21.35 6.78
CA LEU A 45 25.90 21.87 5.84
C LEU A 45 26.31 21.66 4.37
N ARG A 46 27.62 21.77 4.04
CA ARG A 46 28.13 21.50 2.68
C ARG A 46 28.06 20.02 2.30
N LEU A 47 28.37 19.12 3.24
CA LEU A 47 28.27 17.67 3.00
C LEU A 47 26.81 17.20 2.93
N LEU A 48 25.91 17.84 3.70
CA LEU A 48 24.47 17.60 3.64
C LEU A 48 23.88 18.08 2.31
N SER A 49 24.30 19.25 1.83
CA SER A 49 23.92 19.78 0.52
C SER A 49 24.32 18.85 -0.63
N ILE A 50 25.53 18.29 -0.61
CA ILE A 50 26.00 17.30 -1.60
C ILE A 50 25.18 16.01 -1.53
N ARG A 51 24.84 15.53 -0.32
CA ARG A 51 24.00 14.33 -0.14
C ARG A 51 22.56 14.54 -0.60
N ILE A 52 21.99 15.71 -0.37
CA ILE A 52 20.65 16.07 -0.84
C ILE A 52 20.65 16.17 -2.37
N SER A 53 21.64 16.81 -2.96
CA SER A 53 21.79 16.92 -4.42
C SER A 53 21.97 15.55 -5.07
N ALA A 54 22.82 14.67 -4.51
CA ALA A 54 22.96 13.30 -4.99
C ALA A 54 21.68 12.48 -4.83
N GLY A 55 20.91 12.72 -3.76
CA GLY A 55 19.60 12.10 -3.55
C GLY A 55 18.59 12.52 -4.61
N CYS A 56 18.53 13.79 -4.98
CA CYS A 56 17.67 14.29 -6.05
C CYS A 56 18.03 13.66 -7.40
N CYS A 57 19.31 13.60 -7.77
CA CYS A 57 19.75 12.94 -9.01
C CYS A 57 19.37 11.45 -9.07
N HIS A 58 19.42 10.73 -7.94
CA HIS A 58 18.96 9.34 -7.90
C HIS A 58 17.46 9.20 -8.10
N VAL A 59 16.67 10.08 -7.50
CA VAL A 59 15.20 10.09 -7.67
C VAL A 59 14.85 10.43 -9.11
N GLU A 60 15.49 11.41 -9.73
CA GLU A 60 15.27 11.80 -11.11
C GLU A 60 15.52 10.66 -12.11
N GLN A 61 16.56 9.83 -11.86
CA GLN A 61 16.96 8.78 -12.80
C GLN A 61 16.36 7.40 -12.52
N SER A 62 15.96 7.12 -11.29
CA SER A 62 15.56 5.79 -10.84
C SER A 62 14.37 5.82 -9.88
N GLY A 63 13.71 6.96 -9.73
CA GLY A 63 12.56 7.13 -8.86
C GLY A 63 11.32 6.42 -9.38
N ILE A 64 10.47 5.99 -8.43
CA ILE A 64 9.13 5.44 -8.70
C ILE A 64 8.13 6.25 -7.88
N ILE A 65 7.08 6.74 -8.53
CA ILE A 65 5.98 7.45 -7.88
C ILE A 65 4.71 6.62 -8.05
N PHE A 66 4.05 6.32 -6.92
CA PHE A 66 2.75 5.70 -6.90
C PHE A 66 1.67 6.77 -6.71
N ILE A 67 0.67 6.76 -7.60
CA ILE A 67 -0.56 7.55 -7.49
C ILE A 67 -1.66 6.58 -7.14
N ASP A 68 -2.12 6.64 -5.90
CA ASP A 68 -3.22 5.78 -5.45
C ASP A 68 -4.56 6.48 -5.67
N GLU A 69 -5.63 5.67 -5.77
CA GLU A 69 -7.01 6.13 -5.95
C GLU A 69 -7.22 7.08 -7.15
N ILE A 70 -6.54 6.82 -8.28
CA ILE A 70 -6.68 7.67 -9.48
C ILE A 70 -8.11 7.67 -10.04
N ASP A 71 -8.90 6.65 -9.75
CA ASP A 71 -10.32 6.57 -10.10
C ASP A 71 -11.17 7.68 -9.44
N LYS A 72 -10.74 8.24 -8.31
CA LYS A 72 -11.45 9.32 -7.61
C LYS A 72 -11.40 10.65 -8.36
N ILE A 73 -10.42 10.85 -9.23
CA ILE A 73 -10.32 12.04 -10.08
C ILE A 73 -10.90 11.81 -11.47
N ALA A 74 -11.36 10.61 -11.81
CA ALA A 74 -12.06 10.33 -13.05
C ALA A 74 -13.43 11.04 -13.07
N VAL A 75 -13.81 11.58 -14.23
CA VAL A 75 -15.07 12.32 -14.42
C VAL A 75 -16.06 11.39 -15.06
N HIS A 76 -17.13 11.05 -14.35
CA HIS A 76 -18.18 10.14 -14.83
C HIS A 76 -19.49 10.89 -15.01
N GLY A 77 -19.89 11.15 -16.27
CA GLY A 77 -21.17 11.76 -16.62
C GLY A 77 -21.18 13.31 -16.64
N GLU A 78 -22.32 13.87 -17.04
CA GLU A 78 -22.57 15.32 -17.12
C GLU A 78 -23.05 15.86 -15.76
N SER A 79 -22.19 15.97 -14.76
CA SER A 79 -22.55 16.62 -13.51
C SER A 79 -21.87 17.99 -13.36
N HIS A 80 -22.68 19.02 -13.17
CA HIS A 80 -22.24 20.42 -13.13
C HIS A 80 -21.60 20.74 -11.76
N GLY A 81 -20.33 21.12 -11.77
CA GLY A 81 -19.64 21.76 -10.63
C GLY A 81 -18.50 20.96 -10.00
N GLN A 82 -18.70 19.71 -9.57
CA GLN A 82 -17.62 18.89 -8.97
C GLN A 82 -16.67 18.33 -10.04
N ASP A 83 -17.13 18.09 -11.24
CA ASP A 83 -16.36 17.50 -12.32
C ASP A 83 -15.29 18.47 -12.86
N VAL A 84 -15.56 19.77 -12.86
CA VAL A 84 -14.57 20.79 -13.20
C VAL A 84 -13.37 20.75 -12.25
N SER A 85 -13.60 20.49 -10.96
CA SER A 85 -12.52 20.35 -9.97
C SER A 85 -11.71 19.06 -10.19
N ARG A 86 -12.34 17.95 -10.51
CA ARG A 86 -11.66 16.66 -10.79
C ARG A 86 -10.82 16.74 -12.05
N GLU A 87 -11.37 17.30 -13.12
CA GLU A 87 -10.63 17.55 -14.35
C GLU A 87 -9.45 18.51 -14.12
N GLY A 88 -9.61 19.54 -13.29
CA GLY A 88 -8.54 20.43 -12.88
C GLY A 88 -7.38 19.69 -12.23
N VAL A 89 -7.66 18.76 -11.30
CA VAL A 89 -6.62 17.93 -10.66
C VAL A 89 -5.90 17.04 -11.68
N GLN A 90 -6.62 16.46 -12.64
CA GLN A 90 -5.98 15.68 -13.71
C GLN A 90 -5.04 16.55 -14.57
N ARG A 91 -5.44 17.78 -14.89
CA ARG A 91 -4.62 18.73 -15.64
C ARG A 91 -3.40 19.21 -14.85
N ASP A 92 -3.50 19.30 -13.51
CA ASP A 92 -2.37 19.67 -12.64
C ASP A 92 -1.35 18.52 -12.50
N ILE A 93 -1.80 17.28 -12.50
CA ILE A 93 -0.93 16.10 -12.46
C ILE A 93 -0.23 15.85 -13.81
N LEU A 94 -0.86 16.19 -14.92
CA LEU A 94 -0.40 15.89 -16.26
C LEU A 94 1.04 16.38 -16.53
N PRO A 95 1.43 17.66 -16.26
CA PRO A 95 2.80 18.12 -16.48
C PRO A 95 3.82 17.33 -15.67
N ILE A 96 3.47 16.91 -14.46
CA ILE A 96 4.36 16.11 -13.60
C ILE A 96 4.59 14.73 -14.20
N VAL A 97 3.53 14.10 -14.70
CA VAL A 97 3.62 12.78 -15.35
C VAL A 97 4.33 12.88 -16.71
N GLU A 98 4.15 13.97 -17.44
CA GLU A 98 4.83 14.22 -18.73
C GLU A 98 6.33 14.43 -18.59
N GLY A 99 6.76 15.00 -17.49
CA GLY A 99 8.13 15.38 -17.19
C GLY A 99 8.26 16.88 -17.08
N SER A 100 8.52 17.36 -15.89
CA SER A 100 8.69 18.77 -15.58
C SER A 100 9.63 18.96 -14.39
N ASN A 101 10.16 20.17 -14.25
CA ASN A 101 10.94 20.56 -13.10
C ASN A 101 9.99 20.97 -11.95
N VAL A 102 9.95 20.16 -10.91
CA VAL A 102 9.10 20.36 -9.73
C VAL A 102 9.94 20.91 -8.58
N ASN A 103 9.54 22.06 -8.06
CA ASN A 103 10.18 22.64 -6.87
C ASN A 103 9.75 21.88 -5.62
N THR A 104 10.69 21.24 -4.97
CA THR A 104 10.48 20.55 -3.70
C THR A 104 11.25 21.24 -2.58
N LYS A 105 10.94 20.92 -1.32
CA LYS A 105 11.72 21.42 -0.18
C LYS A 105 13.18 20.91 -0.14
N PHE A 106 13.53 19.96 -0.98
CA PHE A 106 14.89 19.41 -1.11
C PHE A 106 15.63 19.90 -2.35
N GLY A 107 14.98 20.73 -3.17
CA GLY A 107 15.50 21.27 -4.41
C GLY A 107 14.54 21.01 -5.57
N VAL A 108 14.98 21.38 -6.77
CA VAL A 108 14.28 21.11 -8.02
C VAL A 108 14.51 19.66 -8.40
N VAL A 109 13.44 18.98 -8.80
CA VAL A 109 13.47 17.57 -9.25
C VAL A 109 12.87 17.50 -10.64
N ASP A 110 13.60 16.94 -11.60
CA ASP A 110 13.12 16.65 -12.94
C ASP A 110 12.39 15.28 -12.95
N THR A 111 11.13 15.30 -13.33
CA THR A 111 10.28 14.09 -13.33
C THR A 111 10.30 13.31 -14.65
N THR A 112 11.11 13.73 -15.64
CA THR A 112 11.14 13.16 -16.98
C THR A 112 11.41 11.65 -16.99
N HIS A 113 12.33 11.18 -16.15
CA HIS A 113 12.74 9.78 -16.09
C HIS A 113 12.17 9.01 -14.90
N ILE A 114 11.25 9.60 -14.16
CA ILE A 114 10.58 8.94 -13.05
C ILE A 114 9.50 7.98 -13.59
N LEU A 115 9.47 6.76 -13.05
CA LEU A 115 8.40 5.81 -13.33
C LEU A 115 7.16 6.18 -12.51
N PHE A 116 6.03 6.38 -13.18
CA PHE A 116 4.74 6.58 -12.53
C PHE A 116 3.91 5.31 -12.60
N ILE A 117 3.34 4.92 -11.47
CA ILE A 117 2.41 3.79 -11.34
C ILE A 117 1.13 4.35 -10.74
N ALA A 118 0.03 4.28 -11.46
CA ALA A 118 -1.27 4.70 -10.97
C ALA A 118 -2.13 3.47 -10.65
N ALA A 119 -2.80 3.49 -9.50
CA ALA A 119 -3.70 2.45 -9.06
C ALA A 119 -5.09 3.03 -8.76
N GLY A 120 -6.13 2.25 -9.00
CA GLY A 120 -7.51 2.65 -8.70
C GLY A 120 -8.45 1.44 -8.74
N ALA A 121 -9.51 1.50 -7.97
CA ALA A 121 -10.50 0.43 -7.92
C ALA A 121 -11.41 0.41 -9.17
N PHE A 122 -11.68 1.58 -9.76
CA PHE A 122 -12.55 1.75 -10.93
C PHE A 122 -13.88 1.00 -10.83
N SER A 123 -14.48 1.03 -9.63
CA SER A 123 -15.76 0.37 -9.36
C SER A 123 -16.96 1.15 -9.93
N VAL A 124 -16.85 2.48 -10.01
CA VAL A 124 -17.89 3.39 -10.50
C VAL A 124 -17.45 4.05 -11.80
N ALA A 125 -16.20 4.51 -11.87
CA ALA A 125 -15.60 5.10 -13.06
C ALA A 125 -14.82 4.05 -13.85
N ALA A 126 -14.57 4.32 -15.14
CA ALA A 126 -13.69 3.52 -15.97
C ALA A 126 -12.36 4.25 -16.24
N PRO A 127 -11.27 3.56 -16.59
CA PRO A 127 -10.03 4.23 -17.02
C PRO A 127 -10.22 5.16 -18.23
N SER A 128 -11.28 4.95 -19.04
CA SER A 128 -11.68 5.83 -20.14
C SER A 128 -12.26 7.16 -19.70
N ASP A 129 -12.64 7.30 -18.45
CA ASP A 129 -13.21 8.54 -17.88
C ASP A 129 -12.12 9.52 -17.39
N LEU A 130 -10.86 9.12 -17.50
CA LEU A 130 -9.72 10.03 -17.36
C LEU A 130 -9.57 10.86 -18.64
N ILE A 131 -9.00 12.07 -18.56
CA ILE A 131 -8.72 12.88 -19.75
C ILE A 131 -7.81 12.12 -20.72
N PRO A 132 -8.02 12.25 -22.05
CA PRO A 132 -7.30 11.50 -23.06
C PRO A 132 -5.77 11.65 -22.96
N GLU A 133 -5.30 12.84 -22.59
CA GLU A 133 -3.88 13.13 -22.45
C GLU A 133 -3.26 12.27 -21.32
N LEU A 134 -3.96 12.16 -20.18
CA LEU A 134 -3.49 11.35 -19.06
C LEU A 134 -3.54 9.85 -19.40
N GLN A 135 -4.59 9.40 -20.10
CA GLN A 135 -4.65 8.02 -20.60
C GLN A 135 -3.47 7.67 -21.51
N GLY A 136 -3.04 8.61 -22.36
CA GLY A 136 -1.87 8.43 -23.24
C GLY A 136 -0.55 8.29 -22.47
N ARG A 137 -0.47 8.79 -21.23
CA ARG A 137 0.72 8.67 -20.38
C ARG A 137 0.77 7.38 -19.58
N PHE A 138 -0.36 6.68 -19.45
CA PHE A 138 -0.48 5.36 -18.82
C PHE A 138 -0.91 4.29 -19.84
N PRO A 139 -0.04 3.96 -20.83
CA PRO A 139 -0.41 3.06 -21.92
C PRO A 139 -0.52 1.60 -21.48
N LEU A 140 0.18 1.20 -20.43
CA LEU A 140 0.11 -0.14 -19.87
C LEU A 140 -0.96 -0.18 -18.80
N ARG A 141 -1.93 -1.06 -18.98
CA ARG A 141 -3.02 -1.30 -18.02
C ARG A 141 -2.97 -2.76 -17.59
N VAL A 142 -2.99 -2.99 -16.31
CA VAL A 142 -2.97 -4.31 -15.69
C VAL A 142 -4.18 -4.42 -14.77
N GLU A 143 -4.99 -5.42 -15.01
CA GLU A 143 -6.07 -5.79 -14.09
C GLU A 143 -5.52 -6.79 -13.07
N LEU A 144 -5.82 -6.56 -11.80
CA LEU A 144 -5.39 -7.43 -10.71
C LEU A 144 -6.50 -8.44 -10.43
N ASP A 145 -6.10 -9.70 -10.33
CA ASP A 145 -6.99 -10.78 -9.93
C ASP A 145 -7.43 -10.65 -8.47
N SER A 146 -8.58 -11.22 -8.13
CA SER A 146 -9.02 -11.35 -6.74
C SER A 146 -8.10 -12.30 -5.98
N LEU A 147 -7.87 -12.01 -4.70
CA LEU A 147 -7.10 -12.90 -3.83
C LEU A 147 -7.91 -14.15 -3.49
N HIS A 148 -7.26 -15.31 -3.55
CA HIS A 148 -7.79 -16.60 -3.15
C HIS A 148 -7.19 -17.06 -1.82
N LYS A 149 -7.72 -18.15 -1.27
CA LYS A 149 -7.27 -18.75 0.00
C LYS A 149 -5.75 -18.90 0.09
N GLU A 150 -5.13 -19.40 -0.96
CA GLU A 150 -3.68 -19.62 -1.00
C GLU A 150 -2.89 -18.31 -0.91
N ASP A 151 -3.39 -17.25 -1.55
CA ASP A 151 -2.77 -15.93 -1.49
C ASP A 151 -2.88 -15.33 -0.09
N PHE A 152 -4.05 -15.47 0.57
CA PHE A 152 -4.25 -15.03 1.95
C PHE A 152 -3.31 -15.76 2.91
N LYS A 153 -3.16 -17.09 2.77
CA LYS A 153 -2.24 -17.89 3.58
C LYS A 153 -0.78 -17.40 3.40
N ARG A 154 -0.38 -17.15 2.17
CA ARG A 154 0.95 -16.62 1.87
C ARG A 154 1.17 -15.22 2.46
N ILE A 155 0.19 -14.34 2.35
CA ILE A 155 0.26 -12.98 2.92
C ILE A 155 0.39 -13.02 4.44
N LEU A 156 -0.27 -13.97 5.11
CA LEU A 156 -0.18 -14.14 6.57
C LEU A 156 1.20 -14.60 7.04
N SER A 157 1.90 -15.44 6.26
CA SER A 157 3.09 -16.17 6.72
C SER A 157 4.40 -15.77 6.05
N GLU A 158 4.45 -15.57 4.71
CA GLU A 158 5.70 -15.44 3.96
C GLU A 158 6.44 -14.10 4.10
N PRO A 159 5.78 -12.92 4.19
CA PRO A 159 6.49 -11.65 4.27
C PRO A 159 7.35 -11.54 5.52
N LYS A 160 8.54 -10.90 5.42
CA LYS A 160 9.43 -10.64 6.56
C LYS A 160 8.75 -9.88 7.72
N ASN A 161 7.69 -9.14 7.43
CA ASN A 161 6.86 -8.44 8.39
C ASN A 161 5.41 -8.89 8.19
N SER A 162 5.18 -10.22 8.25
CA SER A 162 3.86 -10.80 8.15
C SER A 162 2.97 -10.39 9.34
N LEU A 163 1.65 -10.41 9.17
CA LEU A 163 0.73 -10.07 10.24
C LEU A 163 0.94 -10.96 11.48
N ILE A 164 1.16 -12.24 11.27
CA ILE A 164 1.46 -13.17 12.37
C ILE A 164 2.69 -12.71 13.15
N MET A 165 3.77 -12.38 12.46
CA MET A 165 5.00 -11.93 13.11
C MET A 165 4.79 -10.61 13.87
N GLN A 166 3.99 -9.69 13.33
CA GLN A 166 3.67 -8.43 14.00
C GLN A 166 2.94 -8.66 15.32
N TYR A 167 1.85 -9.46 15.31
CA TYR A 167 1.07 -9.76 16.50
C TYR A 167 1.84 -10.62 17.51
N THR A 168 2.62 -11.60 17.03
CA THR A 168 3.50 -12.39 17.91
C THR A 168 4.49 -11.49 18.63
N SER A 169 5.18 -10.60 17.90
CA SER A 169 6.13 -9.67 18.50
C SER A 169 5.45 -8.68 19.46
N LEU A 170 4.23 -8.24 19.16
CA LEU A 170 3.46 -7.36 20.01
C LEU A 170 3.16 -8.04 21.36
N LEU A 171 2.61 -9.25 21.33
CA LEU A 171 2.26 -10.01 22.54
C LEU A 171 3.50 -10.52 23.30
N GLU A 172 4.61 -10.78 22.62
CA GLU A 172 5.89 -11.06 23.28
C GLU A 172 6.37 -9.90 24.16
N THR A 173 6.06 -8.65 23.82
CA THR A 173 6.39 -7.50 24.68
C THR A 173 5.64 -7.51 26.01
N GLU A 174 4.43 -8.08 26.03
CA GLU A 174 3.63 -8.30 27.24
C GLU A 174 3.97 -9.62 27.95
N GLY A 175 4.85 -10.43 27.36
CA GLY A 175 5.29 -11.71 27.91
C GLY A 175 4.41 -12.91 27.54
N VAL A 176 3.51 -12.76 26.58
CA VAL A 176 2.64 -13.82 26.07
C VAL A 176 3.23 -14.39 24.79
N LYS A 177 3.29 -15.72 24.68
CA LYS A 177 3.73 -16.39 23.46
C LYS A 177 2.52 -16.90 22.66
N LEU A 178 2.47 -16.59 21.36
CA LEU A 178 1.48 -17.14 20.45
C LEU A 178 2.02 -18.37 19.71
N ASP A 179 1.24 -19.42 19.68
CA ASP A 179 1.45 -20.60 18.84
C ASP A 179 0.24 -20.77 17.91
N ILE A 180 0.36 -20.29 16.68
CA ILE A 180 -0.70 -20.33 15.67
C ILE A 180 -0.48 -21.57 14.82
N THR A 181 -1.43 -22.50 14.85
CA THR A 181 -1.35 -23.75 14.08
C THR A 181 -1.60 -23.51 12.60
N GLU A 182 -1.11 -24.42 11.76
CA GLU A 182 -1.33 -24.35 10.30
C GLU A 182 -2.81 -24.45 9.93
N ASP A 183 -3.57 -25.25 10.67
CA ASP A 183 -5.03 -25.38 10.50
C ASP A 183 -5.75 -24.07 10.80
N ALA A 184 -5.29 -23.28 11.79
CA ALA A 184 -5.82 -21.95 12.07
C ALA A 184 -5.56 -20.98 10.92
N LEU A 185 -4.36 -21.03 10.31
CA LEU A 185 -4.02 -20.21 9.13
C LEU A 185 -4.91 -20.57 7.94
N ASP A 186 -5.12 -21.83 7.70
CA ASP A 186 -5.99 -22.32 6.64
C ASP A 186 -7.44 -21.88 6.86
N ARG A 187 -7.91 -21.92 8.10
CA ARG A 187 -9.26 -21.50 8.44
C ARG A 187 -9.45 -19.98 8.29
N MET A 188 -8.52 -19.17 8.83
CA MET A 188 -8.55 -17.70 8.65
C MET A 188 -8.52 -17.31 7.17
N SER A 189 -7.69 -17.97 6.36
CA SER A 189 -7.59 -17.72 4.93
C SER A 189 -8.89 -18.07 4.19
N THR A 190 -9.54 -19.16 4.55
CA THR A 190 -10.84 -19.57 3.99
C THR A 190 -11.92 -18.54 4.33
N ILE A 191 -12.01 -18.12 5.60
CA ILE A 191 -12.98 -17.11 6.03
C ILE A 191 -12.73 -15.77 5.33
N ALA A 192 -11.46 -15.37 5.13
CA ALA A 192 -11.12 -14.15 4.41
C ALA A 192 -11.63 -14.16 2.97
N GLU A 193 -11.47 -15.29 2.26
CA GLU A 193 -11.99 -15.47 0.90
C GLU A 193 -13.52 -15.44 0.87
N GLU A 194 -14.17 -16.20 1.75
CA GLU A 194 -15.63 -16.28 1.84
C GLU A 194 -16.26 -14.91 2.11
N VAL A 195 -15.72 -14.15 3.06
CA VAL A 195 -16.23 -12.81 3.41
C VAL A 195 -15.95 -11.81 2.29
N ASN A 196 -14.79 -11.85 1.62
CA ASN A 196 -14.52 -11.00 0.46
C ASN A 196 -15.39 -11.35 -0.76
N ALA A 197 -15.86 -12.59 -0.87
CA ALA A 197 -16.79 -13.00 -1.92
C ALA A 197 -18.23 -12.59 -1.64
N SER A 198 -18.64 -12.57 -0.36
CA SER A 198 -20.02 -12.30 0.06
C SER A 198 -20.29 -10.82 0.39
N ALA A 199 -19.25 -10.07 0.77
CA ALA A 199 -19.33 -8.67 1.15
C ALA A 199 -18.49 -7.80 0.19
N GLU A 200 -18.17 -6.55 0.59
CA GLU A 200 -17.27 -5.71 -0.15
C GLU A 200 -15.85 -6.32 -0.14
N ASN A 201 -15.27 -6.47 -1.34
CA ASN A 201 -13.92 -7.00 -1.49
C ASN A 201 -12.88 -5.93 -1.14
N ILE A 202 -12.38 -5.96 0.09
CA ILE A 202 -11.32 -5.08 0.57
C ILE A 202 -9.92 -5.71 0.47
N GLY A 203 -9.81 -6.84 -0.21
CA GLY A 203 -8.55 -7.54 -0.44
C GLY A 203 -7.88 -8.01 0.86
N ALA A 204 -6.57 -7.86 0.93
CA ALA A 204 -5.76 -8.31 2.08
C ALA A 204 -6.04 -7.55 3.40
N ARG A 205 -6.69 -6.37 3.35
CA ARG A 205 -7.10 -5.66 4.57
C ARG A 205 -8.04 -6.49 5.45
N ARG A 206 -8.80 -7.42 4.84
CA ARG A 206 -9.64 -8.37 5.57
C ARG A 206 -8.88 -9.19 6.60
N LEU A 207 -7.61 -9.53 6.33
CA LEU A 207 -6.78 -10.29 7.26
C LEU A 207 -6.48 -9.52 8.54
N HIS A 208 -6.29 -8.19 8.48
CA HIS A 208 -6.14 -7.38 9.69
C HIS A 208 -7.37 -7.48 10.58
N THR A 209 -8.56 -7.30 9.99
CA THR A 209 -9.83 -7.41 10.68
C THR A 209 -10.03 -8.76 11.35
N ILE A 210 -9.70 -9.84 10.63
CA ILE A 210 -9.79 -11.21 11.15
C ILE A 210 -8.82 -11.41 12.32
N MET A 211 -7.57 -11.00 12.16
CA MET A 211 -6.54 -11.12 13.21
C MET A 211 -6.90 -10.29 14.45
N GLU A 212 -7.36 -9.05 14.27
CA GLU A 212 -7.81 -8.22 15.39
C GLU A 212 -8.94 -8.89 16.16
N LYS A 213 -9.91 -9.50 15.47
CA LYS A 213 -11.04 -10.14 16.12
C LYS A 213 -10.64 -11.44 16.83
N VAL A 214 -9.83 -12.28 16.19
CA VAL A 214 -9.34 -13.52 16.78
C VAL A 214 -8.50 -13.25 18.03
N LEU A 215 -7.70 -12.19 18.02
CA LEU A 215 -6.79 -11.84 19.11
C LEU A 215 -7.36 -10.81 20.09
N ALA A 216 -8.60 -10.34 19.91
CA ALA A 216 -9.17 -9.26 20.71
C ALA A 216 -9.11 -9.54 22.21
N ASP A 217 -9.58 -10.70 22.64
CA ASP A 217 -9.62 -11.09 24.04
C ASP A 217 -8.21 -11.32 24.60
N ILE A 218 -7.35 -12.00 23.82
CA ILE A 218 -5.95 -12.24 24.19
C ILE A 218 -5.17 -10.93 24.36
N ASN A 219 -5.41 -9.95 23.48
CA ASN A 219 -4.79 -8.63 23.57
C ASN A 219 -5.29 -7.85 24.79
N PHE A 220 -6.57 -8.00 25.13
CA PHE A 220 -7.17 -7.32 26.28
C PHE A 220 -6.72 -7.91 27.62
N GLU A 221 -6.59 -9.23 27.69
CA GLU A 221 -6.22 -10.00 28.89
C GLU A 221 -4.73 -10.38 28.92
N ALA A 222 -3.89 -9.75 28.09
CA ALA A 222 -2.48 -10.10 27.93
C ALA A 222 -1.70 -10.08 29.25
N ASP A 223 -2.03 -9.15 30.15
CA ASP A 223 -1.40 -9.04 31.49
C ASP A 223 -1.69 -10.27 32.37
N GLU A 224 -2.85 -10.91 32.23
CA GLU A 224 -3.26 -12.09 33.00
C GLU A 224 -2.56 -13.37 32.49
N HIS A 225 -2.21 -13.40 31.21
CA HIS A 225 -1.56 -14.54 30.53
C HIS A 225 -0.03 -14.43 30.44
N ARG A 226 0.57 -13.55 31.25
CA ARG A 226 2.02 -13.32 31.23
C ARG A 226 2.82 -14.59 31.56
N GLY A 227 3.68 -14.99 30.62
CA GLY A 227 4.51 -16.21 30.73
C GLY A 227 3.86 -17.47 30.17
N GLU A 228 2.63 -17.38 29.69
CA GLU A 228 1.92 -18.49 29.06
C GLU A 228 2.16 -18.56 27.56
N THR A 229 1.92 -19.75 27.00
CA THR A 229 1.88 -19.95 25.55
C THR A 229 0.45 -20.25 25.16
N ILE A 230 -0.17 -19.35 24.41
CA ILE A 230 -1.55 -19.49 23.94
C ILE A 230 -1.52 -20.12 22.56
N LYS A 231 -2.19 -21.27 22.45
CA LYS A 231 -2.35 -21.98 21.19
C LYS A 231 -3.64 -21.58 20.50
N ILE A 232 -3.51 -21.13 19.25
CA ILE A 232 -4.64 -20.80 18.38
C ILE A 232 -4.79 -21.90 17.35
N ASP A 233 -5.90 -22.63 17.41
CA ASP A 233 -6.29 -23.66 16.47
C ASP A 233 -7.53 -23.28 15.66
N ALA A 234 -7.92 -24.11 14.70
CA ALA A 234 -9.07 -23.83 13.85
C ALA A 234 -10.39 -23.71 14.63
N ALA A 235 -10.54 -24.47 15.72
CA ALA A 235 -11.75 -24.42 16.56
C ALA A 235 -11.86 -23.09 17.29
N TYR A 236 -10.75 -22.56 17.80
CA TYR A 236 -10.68 -21.23 18.41
C TYR A 236 -11.03 -20.12 17.40
N VAL A 237 -10.49 -20.21 16.18
CA VAL A 237 -10.80 -19.27 15.10
C VAL A 237 -12.29 -19.29 14.77
N ASP A 238 -12.90 -20.47 14.64
CA ASP A 238 -14.32 -20.61 14.36
C ASP A 238 -15.16 -20.00 15.49
N GLU A 239 -14.87 -20.28 16.75
CA GLU A 239 -15.58 -19.72 17.91
C GLU A 239 -15.58 -18.18 17.89
N LYS A 240 -14.40 -17.55 17.65
CA LYS A 240 -14.28 -16.09 17.65
C LYS A 240 -14.88 -15.43 16.41
N LEU A 241 -15.05 -16.14 15.31
CA LEU A 241 -15.54 -15.62 14.04
C LEU A 241 -16.97 -16.08 13.68
N GLU A 242 -17.63 -16.96 14.47
CA GLU A 242 -19.00 -17.42 14.22
C GLU A 242 -20.00 -16.27 14.06
N GLY A 243 -19.83 -15.17 14.80
CA GLY A 243 -20.68 -13.98 14.70
C GLY A 243 -20.48 -13.16 13.42
N ILE A 244 -19.35 -13.28 12.74
CA ILE A 244 -18.98 -12.47 11.57
C ILE A 244 -19.48 -13.11 10.28
N SER A 245 -19.44 -14.44 10.20
CA SER A 245 -19.92 -15.19 9.05
C SER A 245 -21.44 -15.06 8.85
N GLN A 246 -22.20 -14.84 9.95
CA GLN A 246 -23.65 -14.78 9.92
C GLN A 246 -24.24 -13.36 9.87
N ASN A 247 -23.47 -12.31 10.17
CA ASN A 247 -23.97 -10.95 10.30
C ASN A 247 -23.31 -10.01 9.27
N GLN A 248 -23.97 -9.82 8.12
CA GLN A 248 -23.57 -8.87 7.08
C GLN A 248 -23.44 -7.42 7.60
N ASP A 249 -24.12 -7.07 8.69
CA ASP A 249 -24.03 -5.74 9.29
C ASP A 249 -22.73 -5.53 10.09
N LEU A 250 -22.18 -6.57 10.71
CA LEU A 250 -20.89 -6.46 11.43
C LEU A 250 -19.71 -6.27 10.46
N SER A 251 -19.79 -6.75 9.23
CA SER A 251 -18.76 -6.51 8.22
C SER A 251 -18.62 -5.03 7.81
N ARG A 252 -19.66 -4.21 8.08
CA ARG A 252 -19.67 -2.75 7.84
C ARG A 252 -19.09 -1.92 8.99
N TYR A 253 -19.05 -2.48 10.21
CA TYR A 253 -18.54 -1.78 11.41
C TYR A 253 -17.05 -2.05 11.66
N ILE A 254 -16.41 -2.89 10.86
CA ILE A 254 -15.00 -3.24 10.99
C ILE A 254 -14.26 -2.66 9.77
N LEU A 255 -14.17 -1.35 9.78
CA LEU A 255 -13.32 -0.53 8.90
C LEU A 255 -12.26 0.14 9.75
#